data_b0a8567f9af27319d77a0413bde0ddcf
#
_entry.id   b0a8567f9af27319d77a0413bde0ddcf
#
_cell.length_a   1.000
_cell.length_b   1.000
_cell.length_c   1.000
_cell.angle_alpha   90.00
_cell.angle_beta   90.00
_cell.angle_gamma   90.00
#
_symmetry.space_group_name_H-M   'P 1'
#
loop_
_entity.id
_entity.type
_entity.pdbx_description
1 polymer ?
#
loop_
_entity_poly.entity_id
_entity_poly.type
_entity_poly.pdbx_seq_one_letter_code
_entity_poly.pdbx_strand_id
1 'polypeptide(L)'
;MKKKVECLIEIFDQEHLNENIGGCLLYHPDTFYILCPTTVDRRKRKGLLDFLSQYSPETKVIVIPVEVSGTDAVREEIRVWMNEVFKNHSEILVEICGGDPLLNIAVFYNCIVRGIPTISIDYQRGIRCIFFSMQPPFN
;
A
#
# COMPACT_ATOMS: atom_id res chain seq x y z
N MET A 1 -15.64 -3.69 16.10
CA MET A 1 -16.13 -3.72 14.73
C MET A 1 -14.97 -3.44 13.78
N LYS A 2 -14.71 -4.35 12.85
CA LYS A 2 -13.63 -4.17 11.89
C LYS A 2 -14.04 -3.10 10.88
N LYS A 3 -13.18 -2.11 10.67
CA LYS A 3 -13.47 -1.03 9.73
C LYS A 3 -13.16 -1.51 8.31
N LYS A 4 -14.18 -1.59 7.49
CA LYS A 4 -14.02 -1.94 6.09
C LYS A 4 -13.50 -0.74 5.31
N VAL A 5 -12.50 -0.97 4.48
CA VAL A 5 -11.93 0.03 3.57
C VAL A 5 -12.20 -0.45 2.14
N GLU A 6 -12.57 0.44 1.26
CA GLU A 6 -12.80 0.08 -0.14
C GLU A 6 -11.51 -0.34 -0.83
N CYS A 7 -10.47 0.46 -0.70
CA CYS A 7 -9.19 0.25 -1.37
C CYS A 7 -8.04 0.42 -0.39
N LEU A 8 -7.21 -0.59 -0.28
CA LEU A 8 -5.98 -0.56 0.51
C LEU A 8 -4.78 -0.63 -0.42
N ILE A 9 -3.79 0.20 -0.18
CA ILE A 9 -2.53 0.21 -0.91
C ILE A 9 -1.41 -0.05 0.07
N GLU A 10 -0.57 -1.04 -0.21
CA GLU A 10 0.63 -1.35 0.56
C GLU A 10 1.81 -1.61 -0.35
N ILE A 11 3.01 -1.52 0.22
CA ILE A 11 4.24 -1.89 -0.44
C ILE A 11 4.62 -3.29 0.02
N PHE A 12 4.95 -4.16 -0.93
CA PHE A 12 5.35 -5.52 -0.63
C PHE A 12 6.64 -5.52 0.19
N ASP A 13 6.60 -6.19 1.35
CA ASP A 13 7.75 -6.34 2.23
C ASP A 13 8.12 -7.83 2.33
N GLN A 14 9.10 -8.25 1.54
CA GLN A 14 9.51 -9.66 1.51
C GLN A 14 10.13 -10.16 2.80
N GLU A 15 10.61 -9.25 3.64
CA GLU A 15 11.19 -9.61 4.94
C GLU A 15 10.14 -9.70 6.04
N HIS A 16 8.97 -9.10 5.83
CA HIS A 16 7.89 -9.04 6.82
C HIS A 16 6.53 -9.24 6.16
N LEU A 17 6.30 -10.43 5.58
CA LEU A 17 5.04 -10.73 4.87
C LEU A 17 3.81 -10.61 5.77
N ASN A 18 3.98 -10.85 7.06
CA ASN A 18 2.90 -10.73 8.04
C ASN A 18 2.35 -9.31 8.16
N GLU A 19 3.13 -8.28 7.81
CA GLU A 19 2.65 -6.90 7.81
C GLU A 19 1.67 -6.68 6.66
N ASN A 20 1.97 -7.20 5.46
CA ASN A 20 1.04 -7.14 4.35
C ASN A 20 -0.24 -7.96 4.61
N ILE A 21 -0.08 -9.13 5.20
CA ILE A 21 -1.23 -9.97 5.59
C ILE A 21 -2.09 -9.24 6.63
N GLY A 22 -1.44 -8.66 7.65
CA GLY A 22 -2.11 -7.98 8.74
C GLY A 22 -2.98 -6.82 8.27
N GLY A 23 -2.48 -6.01 7.36
CA GLY A 23 -3.24 -4.89 6.80
C GLY A 23 -4.50 -5.37 6.08
N CYS A 24 -4.36 -6.37 5.22
CA CYS A 24 -5.50 -6.93 4.50
C CYS A 24 -6.55 -7.53 5.45
N LEU A 25 -6.13 -8.30 6.44
CA LEU A 25 -7.05 -8.93 7.38
C LEU A 25 -7.69 -7.91 8.34
N LEU A 26 -6.97 -6.84 8.67
CA LEU A 26 -7.49 -5.79 9.55
C LEU A 26 -8.55 -4.92 8.87
N TYR A 27 -8.30 -4.53 7.64
CA TYR A 27 -9.15 -3.56 6.95
C TYR A 27 -10.18 -4.16 6.01
N HIS A 28 -10.05 -5.44 5.68
CA HIS A 28 -10.97 -6.15 4.77
C HIS A 28 -11.29 -5.36 3.50
N PRO A 29 -10.27 -4.95 2.72
CA PRO A 29 -10.54 -4.12 1.54
C PRO A 29 -11.27 -4.91 0.46
N ASP A 30 -12.07 -4.21 -0.31
CA ASP A 30 -12.63 -4.78 -1.54
C ASP A 30 -11.53 -5.00 -2.57
N THR A 31 -10.62 -4.02 -2.68
CA THR A 31 -9.44 -4.11 -3.54
C THR A 31 -8.19 -3.83 -2.74
N PHE A 32 -7.19 -4.68 -2.90
CA PHE A 32 -5.89 -4.56 -2.24
C PHE A 32 -4.80 -4.49 -3.30
N TYR A 33 -4.21 -3.30 -3.46
CA TYR A 33 -3.07 -3.10 -4.34
C TYR A 33 -1.77 -3.30 -3.57
N ILE A 34 -0.90 -4.13 -4.10
CA ILE A 34 0.42 -4.37 -3.53
C ILE A 34 1.46 -3.89 -4.53
N LEU A 35 2.15 -2.81 -4.19
CA LEU A 35 3.25 -2.30 -5.00
C LEU A 35 4.47 -3.17 -4.77
N CYS A 36 4.94 -3.83 -5.79
CA CYS A 36 5.96 -4.86 -5.68
C CYS A 36 7.16 -4.53 -6.57
N PRO A 37 8.34 -4.27 -5.98
CA PRO A 37 9.54 -4.11 -6.78
C PRO A 37 9.80 -5.33 -7.66
N THR A 38 10.25 -5.11 -8.87
CA THR A 38 10.51 -6.21 -9.82
C THR A 38 11.61 -7.16 -9.36
N THR A 39 12.42 -6.75 -8.40
CA THR A 39 13.52 -7.54 -7.83
C THR A 39 13.08 -8.48 -6.69
N VAL A 40 11.82 -8.46 -6.32
CA VAL A 40 11.29 -9.27 -5.21
C VAL A 40 11.33 -10.76 -5.54
N ASP A 41 11.59 -11.58 -4.52
CA ASP A 41 11.54 -13.04 -4.63
C ASP A 41 10.13 -13.50 -5.02
N ARG A 42 10.05 -14.20 -6.14
CA ARG A 42 8.77 -14.69 -6.68
C ARG A 42 8.08 -15.69 -5.76
N ARG A 43 8.84 -16.47 -5.00
CA ARG A 43 8.27 -17.45 -4.07
C ARG A 43 7.58 -16.77 -2.92
N LYS A 44 8.19 -15.72 -2.37
CA LYS A 44 7.60 -14.93 -1.29
C LYS A 44 6.33 -14.22 -1.77
N ARG A 45 6.36 -13.66 -2.97
CA ARG A 45 5.19 -13.03 -3.58
C ARG A 45 4.06 -14.05 -3.76
N LYS A 46 4.37 -15.21 -4.33
CA LYS A 46 3.39 -16.27 -4.52
C LYS A 46 2.82 -16.74 -3.19
N GLY A 47 3.65 -16.92 -2.17
CA GLY A 47 3.20 -17.32 -0.84
C GLY A 47 2.21 -16.34 -0.25
N LEU A 48 2.46 -15.05 -0.38
CA LEU A 48 1.52 -14.01 0.08
C LEU A 48 0.19 -14.09 -0.66
N LEU A 49 0.23 -14.20 -1.98
CA LEU A 49 -0.98 -14.27 -2.80
C LEU A 49 -1.80 -15.53 -2.51
N ASP A 50 -1.16 -16.68 -2.35
CA ASP A 50 -1.81 -17.93 -2.00
C ASP A 50 -2.50 -17.82 -0.63
N PHE A 51 -1.81 -17.24 0.35
CA PHE A 51 -2.37 -17.03 1.68
C PHE A 51 -3.62 -16.14 1.62
N LEU A 52 -3.53 -15.00 0.94
CA LEU A 52 -4.64 -14.06 0.84
C LEU A 52 -5.83 -14.66 0.09
N SER A 53 -5.59 -15.45 -0.94
CA SER A 53 -6.67 -16.11 -1.66
C SER A 53 -7.42 -17.11 -0.79
N GLN A 54 -6.74 -17.71 0.18
CA GLN A 54 -7.35 -18.65 1.10
C GLN A 54 -8.09 -17.96 2.26
N TYR A 55 -7.50 -16.92 2.85
CA TYR A 55 -8.01 -16.30 4.07
C TYR A 55 -8.77 -15.00 3.84
N SER A 56 -8.71 -14.43 2.66
CA SER A 56 -9.47 -13.24 2.28
C SER A 56 -9.99 -13.36 0.84
N PRO A 57 -10.77 -14.41 0.54
CA PRO A 57 -11.16 -14.71 -0.84
C PRO A 57 -12.05 -13.64 -1.48
N GLU A 58 -12.72 -12.82 -0.68
CA GLU A 58 -13.57 -11.72 -1.16
C GLU A 58 -12.78 -10.46 -1.53
N THR A 59 -11.51 -10.39 -1.18
CA THR A 59 -10.65 -9.26 -1.54
C THR A 59 -10.03 -9.48 -2.92
N LYS A 60 -10.18 -8.51 -3.81
CA LYS A 60 -9.47 -8.53 -5.08
C LYS A 60 -8.04 -8.03 -4.86
N VAL A 61 -7.07 -8.93 -4.94
CA VAL A 61 -5.65 -8.61 -4.75
C VAL A 61 -5.00 -8.36 -6.09
N ILE A 62 -4.39 -7.19 -6.24
CA ILE A 62 -3.73 -6.78 -7.49
C ILE A 62 -2.29 -6.41 -7.18
N VAL A 63 -1.35 -7.13 -7.77
CA VAL A 63 0.08 -6.83 -7.65
C VAL A 63 0.46 -5.86 -8.77
N ILE A 64 1.08 -4.75 -8.39
CA ILE A 64 1.58 -3.75 -9.33
C ILE A 64 3.11 -3.82 -9.32
N PRO A 65 3.73 -4.35 -10.38
CA PRO A 65 5.17 -4.39 -10.45
C PRO A 65 5.73 -2.98 -10.67
N VAL A 66 6.76 -2.63 -9.92
CA VAL A 66 7.42 -1.33 -10.02
C VAL A 66 8.91 -1.55 -10.20
N GLU A 67 9.47 -0.95 -11.25
CA GLU A 67 10.92 -0.96 -11.44
C GLU A 67 11.53 0.19 -10.63
N VAL A 68 12.29 -0.16 -9.59
CA VAL A 68 12.90 0.83 -8.71
C VAL A 68 14.28 1.17 -9.25
N SER A 69 14.35 2.15 -10.15
CA SER A 69 15.59 2.52 -10.84
C SER A 69 16.15 3.90 -10.46
N GLY A 70 15.36 4.74 -9.83
CA GLY A 70 15.79 6.07 -9.40
C GLY A 70 14.63 6.85 -8.82
N THR A 71 14.95 7.83 -7.98
CA THR A 71 13.96 8.56 -7.18
C THR A 71 12.88 9.25 -8.03
N ASP A 72 13.32 10.01 -9.06
CA ASP A 72 12.37 10.77 -9.87
C ASP A 72 11.53 9.88 -10.77
N ALA A 73 12.13 8.82 -11.32
CA ALA A 73 11.42 7.87 -12.18
C ALA A 73 10.36 7.11 -11.38
N VAL A 74 10.69 6.65 -10.19
CA VAL A 74 9.75 5.94 -9.31
C VAL A 74 8.62 6.86 -8.89
N ARG A 75 8.94 8.09 -8.48
CA ARG A 75 7.93 9.07 -8.06
C ARG A 75 6.93 9.35 -9.19
N GLU A 76 7.42 9.52 -10.41
CA GLU A 76 6.56 9.78 -11.57
C GLU A 76 5.71 8.58 -11.94
N GLU A 77 6.27 7.38 -11.92
CA GLU A 77 5.51 6.15 -12.17
C GLU A 77 4.38 5.98 -11.16
N ILE A 78 4.67 6.21 -9.88
CA ILE A 78 3.66 6.13 -8.82
C ILE A 78 2.61 7.23 -9.00
N ARG A 79 3.01 8.43 -9.39
CA ARG A 79 2.07 9.53 -9.65
C ARG A 79 1.05 9.15 -10.73
N VAL A 80 1.53 8.62 -11.83
CA VAL A 80 0.65 8.20 -12.95
C VAL A 80 -0.29 7.09 -12.51
N TRP A 81 0.25 6.08 -11.82
CA TRP A 81 -0.56 4.96 -11.35
C TRP A 81 -1.61 5.42 -10.33
N MET A 82 -1.26 6.26 -9.38
CA MET A 82 -2.20 6.76 -8.38
C MET A 82 -3.31 7.60 -9.00
N ASN A 83 -3.03 8.33 -10.07
CA ASN A 83 -4.08 9.04 -10.80
C ASN A 83 -5.18 8.09 -11.29
N GLU A 84 -4.79 6.92 -11.79
CA GLU A 84 -5.76 5.92 -12.23
C GLU A 84 -6.53 5.31 -11.06
N VAL A 85 -5.84 5.01 -9.96
CA VAL A 85 -6.50 4.48 -8.77
C VAL A 85 -7.55 5.43 -8.23
N PHE A 86 -7.26 6.74 -8.21
CA PHE A 86 -8.20 7.74 -7.71
C PHE A 86 -9.43 7.94 -8.58
N LYS A 87 -9.34 7.62 -9.85
CA LYS A 87 -10.52 7.65 -10.73
C LYS A 87 -11.47 6.50 -10.44
N ASN A 88 -10.96 5.39 -9.92
CA ASN A 88 -11.70 4.14 -9.78
C ASN A 88 -12.14 3.84 -8.35
N HIS A 89 -11.63 4.55 -7.36
CA HIS A 89 -11.90 4.30 -5.95
C HIS A 89 -12.17 5.61 -5.20
N SER A 90 -13.15 5.59 -4.32
CA SER A 90 -13.53 6.76 -3.51
C SER A 90 -12.90 6.78 -2.13
N GLU A 91 -12.69 5.61 -1.53
CA GLU A 91 -12.10 5.48 -0.20
C GLU A 91 -10.79 4.71 -0.30
N ILE A 92 -9.69 5.42 -0.17
CA ILE A 92 -8.35 4.86 -0.32
C ILE A 92 -7.57 5.05 0.97
N LEU A 93 -7.03 3.97 1.47
CA LEU A 93 -6.13 3.96 2.60
C LEU A 93 -4.78 3.44 2.14
N VAL A 94 -3.72 4.14 2.52
CA VAL A 94 -2.35 3.73 2.21
C VAL A 94 -1.63 3.39 3.50
N GLU A 95 -1.14 2.15 3.59
CA GLU A 95 -0.34 1.70 4.73
C GLU A 95 1.14 1.71 4.35
N ILE A 96 1.93 2.46 5.09
CA ILE A 96 3.37 2.55 4.92
C ILE A 96 4.01 1.86 6.11
N CYS A 97 4.47 0.63 5.92
CA CYS A 97 4.98 -0.17 7.04
C CYS A 97 6.34 -0.81 6.76
N GLY A 98 6.76 -0.90 5.53
CA GLY A 98 8.03 -1.52 5.20
C GLY A 98 8.24 -1.63 3.71
N GLY A 99 9.18 -2.47 3.31
CA GLY A 99 9.53 -2.67 1.92
C GLY A 99 10.58 -1.69 1.41
N ASP A 100 10.66 -1.51 0.12
CA ASP A 100 11.68 -0.69 -0.53
C ASP A 100 11.60 0.78 -0.10
N PRO A 101 12.70 1.38 0.37
CA PRO A 101 12.69 2.77 0.86
C PRO A 101 12.34 3.80 -0.20
N LEU A 102 12.84 3.65 -1.43
CA LEU A 102 12.54 4.58 -2.51
C LEU A 102 11.05 4.55 -2.87
N LEU A 103 10.49 3.36 -2.88
CA LEU A 103 9.07 3.18 -3.17
C LEU A 103 8.20 3.76 -2.05
N ASN A 104 8.59 3.57 -0.79
CA ASN A 104 7.92 4.19 0.34
C ASN A 104 7.92 5.72 0.24
N ILE A 105 9.06 6.32 -0.08
CA ILE A 105 9.19 7.77 -0.23
C ILE A 105 8.29 8.26 -1.38
N ALA A 106 8.30 7.57 -2.51
CA ALA A 106 7.49 7.96 -3.67
C ALA A 106 5.99 7.91 -3.36
N VAL A 107 5.55 6.85 -2.69
CA VAL A 107 4.15 6.69 -2.30
C VAL A 107 3.75 7.75 -1.28
N PHE A 108 4.55 7.94 -0.24
CA PHE A 108 4.26 8.92 0.80
C PHE A 108 4.18 10.34 0.24
N TYR A 109 5.14 10.71 -0.62
CA TYR A 109 5.14 12.01 -1.29
C TYR A 109 3.83 12.24 -2.07
N ASN A 110 3.43 11.27 -2.87
CA ASN A 110 2.21 11.37 -3.65
C ASN A 110 0.95 11.46 -2.77
N CYS A 111 0.95 10.77 -1.63
CA CYS A 111 -0.16 10.86 -0.69
C CYS A 111 -0.27 12.24 -0.05
N ILE A 112 0.86 12.82 0.36
CA ILE A 112 0.89 14.19 0.93
C ILE A 112 0.34 15.20 -0.07
N VAL A 113 0.82 15.14 -1.31
CA VAL A 113 0.41 16.08 -2.36
C VAL A 113 -1.09 15.99 -2.65
N ARG A 114 -1.66 14.79 -2.52
CA ARG A 114 -3.07 14.55 -2.88
C ARG A 114 -4.04 14.61 -1.70
N GLY A 115 -3.56 14.75 -0.50
CA GLY A 115 -4.42 14.77 0.67
C GLY A 115 -4.96 13.41 1.09
N ILE A 116 -4.19 12.34 0.87
CA ILE A 116 -4.63 10.98 1.18
C ILE A 116 -4.12 10.56 2.55
N PRO A 117 -4.99 9.99 3.40
CA PRO A 117 -4.57 9.45 4.67
C PRO A 117 -3.59 8.30 4.49
N THR A 118 -2.47 8.38 5.21
CA THR A 118 -1.51 7.29 5.29
C THR A 118 -1.40 6.81 6.72
N ILE A 119 -1.21 5.51 6.89
CA ILE A 119 -1.00 4.90 8.20
C ILE A 119 0.28 4.11 8.20
N SER A 120 0.88 3.99 9.38
CA SER A 120 1.96 3.07 9.65
C SER A 120 1.61 2.29 10.92
N ILE A 121 1.76 0.98 10.86
CA ILE A 121 1.44 0.12 11.98
C ILE A 121 2.71 -0.62 12.40
N ASP A 122 3.05 -0.52 13.68
CA ASP A 122 4.07 -1.37 14.28
C ASP A 122 3.37 -2.58 14.90
N TYR A 123 3.40 -3.68 14.18
CA TYR A 123 2.68 -4.88 14.60
C TYR A 123 3.29 -5.52 15.86
N GLN A 124 4.57 -5.26 16.14
CA GLN A 124 5.22 -5.79 17.34
C GLN A 124 4.79 -5.03 18.59
N ARG A 125 4.63 -3.72 18.48
CA ARG A 125 4.25 -2.85 19.61
C ARG A 125 2.74 -2.59 19.67
N GLY A 126 2.02 -2.90 18.63
CA GLY A 126 0.62 -2.55 18.50
C GLY A 126 0.37 -1.06 18.32
N ILE A 127 1.39 -0.30 17.96
CA ILE A 127 1.29 1.16 17.77
C ILE A 127 0.90 1.45 16.33
N ARG A 128 -0.07 2.34 16.20
CA ARG A 128 -0.56 2.80 14.92
C ARG A 128 -0.35 4.30 14.81
N CYS A 129 0.41 4.71 13.81
CA CYS A 129 0.59 6.13 13.49
C CYS A 129 -0.24 6.46 12.25
N ILE A 130 -1.02 7.53 12.34
CA ILE A 130 -1.81 8.03 11.21
C ILE A 130 -1.21 9.36 10.79
N PHE A 131 -0.82 9.42 9.51
CA PHE A 131 -0.34 10.64 8.91
C PHE A 131 -1.44 11.21 8.03
N PHE A 132 -1.93 12.38 8.38
CA PHE A 132 -2.82 13.12 7.50
C PHE A 132 -1.97 14.08 6.69
N SER A 133 -2.21 14.12 5.40
CA SER A 133 -1.64 15.19 4.60
C SER A 133 -2.18 16.50 5.11
N MET A 134 -1.31 17.45 5.33
CA MET A 134 -1.76 18.80 5.56
C MET A 134 -2.36 19.33 4.26
N GLN A 135 -3.66 19.47 4.25
CA GLN A 135 -4.27 20.24 3.16
C GLN A 135 -3.66 21.64 3.22
N PRO A 136 -3.26 22.20 2.08
CA PRO A 136 -2.87 23.59 2.07
C PRO A 136 -3.99 24.40 2.73
N PRO A 137 -3.68 25.26 3.70
CA PRO A 137 -4.70 26.07 4.37
C PRO A 137 -5.42 27.06 3.44
N PHE A 138 -5.07 27.03 2.18
CA PHE A 138 -5.58 27.97 1.18
C PHE A 138 -5.98 27.19 -0.08
N ASN A 139 -7.10 26.60 -0.02
CA ASN A 139 -7.70 26.09 -1.25
C ASN A 139 -8.67 27.12 -1.79
#